data_cc44f1391905af58e2d025265dcf1567
#
_entry.id   cc44f1391905af58e2d025265dcf1567
#
_cell.length_a   1.000
_cell.length_b   1.000
_cell.length_c   1.000
_cell.angle_alpha   90.00
_cell.angle_beta   90.00
_cell.angle_gamma   90.00
#
_symmetry.space_group_name_H-M   'P 1'
#
loop_
_entity.id
_entity.type
_entity.pdbx_description
1 polymer ?
#
loop_
_entity_poly.entity_id
_entity_poly.type
_entity_poly.pdbx_seq_one_letter_code
_entity_poly.pdbx_strand_id
1 'polypeptide(L)'
;PHAISKAAIRSFSLLFRMACMTVPLMLGIEWLLKNGVLDFWETALPHAVTELFPTELLSAVAAQFGGLVQSSAVAANLRAEGVIDNSQILLAMLVGSALGNPFRALRRNLPSALAIFPVPIALSIVLGMQLSRFLVTLAGIAGVVWMMLNTP
;
A
#
# COMPACT_ATOMS: atom_id res chain seq x y z
N PRO A 1 7.74 -3.83 40.09
CA PRO A 1 8.78 -3.50 39.12
C PRO A 1 8.92 -4.53 37.99
N HIS A 2 8.69 -5.83 38.23
CA HIS A 2 8.84 -6.88 37.22
C HIS A 2 7.83 -6.81 36.05
N ALA A 3 6.63 -6.28 36.25
CA ALA A 3 5.62 -6.16 35.18
C ALA A 3 5.99 -5.10 34.16
N ILE A 4 6.54 -3.98 34.59
CA ILE A 4 6.96 -2.86 33.72
C ILE A 4 8.16 -3.29 32.83
N SER A 5 9.12 -3.99 33.41
CA SER A 5 10.28 -4.53 32.67
C SER A 5 9.87 -5.51 31.57
N LYS A 6 8.93 -6.43 31.85
CA LYS A 6 8.40 -7.37 30.85
C LYS A 6 7.61 -6.67 29.74
N ALA A 7 6.85 -5.63 30.07
CA ALA A 7 6.11 -4.82 29.10
C ALA A 7 7.08 -4.04 28.19
N ALA A 8 8.13 -3.44 28.76
CA ALA A 8 9.15 -2.71 28.01
C ALA A 8 9.91 -3.63 27.04
N ILE A 9 10.31 -4.83 27.46
CA ILE A 9 10.99 -5.82 26.61
C ILE A 9 10.09 -6.27 25.46
N ARG A 10 8.79 -6.52 25.72
CA ARG A 10 7.82 -6.86 24.67
C ARG A 10 7.63 -5.73 23.67
N SER A 11 7.50 -4.49 24.14
CA SER A 11 7.35 -3.32 23.27
C SER A 11 8.60 -3.10 22.42
N PHE A 12 9.79 -3.24 23.00
CA PHE A 12 11.05 -3.13 22.27
C PHE A 12 11.21 -4.24 21.21
N SER A 13 10.88 -5.49 21.55
CA SER A 13 10.90 -6.60 20.61
C SER A 13 9.92 -6.39 19.43
N LEU A 14 8.74 -5.84 19.69
CA LEU A 14 7.77 -5.49 18.64
C LEU A 14 8.29 -4.37 17.75
N LEU A 15 8.85 -3.30 18.32
CA LEU A 15 9.44 -2.20 17.57
C LEU A 15 10.62 -2.67 16.73
N PHE A 16 11.51 -3.47 17.29
CA PHE A 16 12.64 -4.05 16.58
C PHE A 16 12.22 -4.93 15.42
N ARG A 17 11.23 -5.81 15.64
CA ARG A 17 10.67 -6.67 14.60
C ARG A 17 9.99 -5.85 13.49
N MET A 18 9.30 -4.77 13.86
CA MET A 18 8.72 -3.85 12.89
C MET A 18 9.79 -3.15 12.07
N ALA A 19 10.84 -2.62 12.71
CA ALA A 19 11.96 -1.97 12.03
C ALA A 19 12.69 -2.94 11.08
N CYS A 20 12.99 -4.15 11.53
CA CYS A 20 13.63 -5.20 10.71
C CYS A 20 12.82 -5.61 9.47
N MET A 21 11.51 -5.46 9.47
CA MET A 21 10.68 -5.70 8.28
C MET A 21 10.51 -4.46 7.41
N THR A 22 10.37 -3.28 8.02
CA THR A 22 10.06 -2.04 7.30
C THR A 22 11.30 -1.46 6.61
N VAL A 23 12.46 -1.49 7.27
CA VAL A 23 13.70 -0.93 6.73
C VAL A 23 14.16 -1.65 5.44
N PRO A 24 14.27 -3.00 5.40
CA PRO A 24 14.65 -3.68 4.16
C PRO A 24 13.64 -3.49 3.04
N LEU A 25 12.35 -3.42 3.37
CA LEU A 25 11.30 -3.18 2.38
C LEU A 25 11.44 -1.78 1.76
N MET A 26 11.65 -0.76 2.58
CA MET A 26 11.86 0.62 2.11
C MET A 26 13.13 0.74 1.27
N LEU A 27 14.24 0.16 1.72
CA LEU A 27 15.49 0.13 0.97
C LEU A 27 15.34 -0.63 -0.36
N GLY A 28 14.58 -1.74 -0.36
CA GLY A 28 14.28 -2.51 -1.56
C GLY A 28 13.47 -1.70 -2.57
N ILE A 29 12.45 -0.98 -2.13
CA ILE A 29 11.65 -0.09 -2.98
C ILE A 29 12.53 1.04 -3.53
N GLU A 30 13.33 1.69 -2.69
CA GLU A 30 14.23 2.76 -3.12
C GLU A 30 15.29 2.26 -4.10
N TRP A 31 15.81 1.06 -3.89
CA TRP A 31 16.74 0.40 -4.81
C TRP A 31 16.08 0.08 -6.16
N LEU A 32 14.84 -0.43 -6.15
CA LEU A 32 14.05 -0.67 -7.36
C LEU A 32 13.81 0.62 -8.15
N LEU A 33 13.45 1.71 -7.46
CA LEU A 33 13.24 3.01 -8.08
C LEU A 33 14.53 3.56 -8.71
N LYS A 34 15.67 3.41 -8.04
CA LYS A 34 16.99 3.84 -8.55
C LYS A 34 17.50 2.99 -9.73
N ASN A 35 17.09 1.73 -9.84
CA ASN A 35 17.50 0.83 -10.93
C ASN A 35 16.60 0.89 -12.17
N GLY A 36 15.82 1.95 -12.35
CA GLY A 36 15.06 2.17 -13.57
C GLY A 36 13.84 1.28 -13.74
N VAL A 37 13.26 0.77 -12.63
CA VAL A 37 11.97 0.06 -12.68
C VAL A 37 10.87 0.99 -13.20
N LEU A 38 11.01 2.29 -13.00
CA LEU A 38 10.11 3.30 -13.57
C LEU A 38 10.24 3.34 -15.11
N ASP A 39 11.47 3.31 -15.64
CA ASP A 39 11.72 3.31 -17.08
C ASP A 39 11.20 2.02 -17.74
N PHE A 40 11.34 0.89 -17.04
CA PHE A 40 10.74 -0.39 -17.47
C PHE A 40 9.21 -0.32 -17.46
N TRP A 41 8.62 0.36 -16.47
CA TRP A 41 7.18 0.57 -16.37
C TRP A 41 6.65 1.39 -17.55
N GLU A 42 7.33 2.48 -17.93
CA GLU A 42 6.98 3.30 -19.09
C GLU A 42 7.05 2.54 -20.41
N THR A 43 8.06 1.68 -20.56
CA THR A 43 8.26 0.89 -21.80
C THR A 43 7.36 -0.34 -21.87
N ALA A 44 6.98 -0.92 -20.74
CA ALA A 44 6.20 -2.16 -20.68
C ALA A 44 4.68 -1.93 -20.75
N LEU A 45 4.19 -0.72 -20.42
CA LEU A 45 2.77 -0.43 -20.42
C LEU A 45 2.30 0.20 -21.73
N PRO A 46 1.08 -0.14 -22.19
CA PRO A 46 0.44 0.57 -23.30
C PRO A 46 0.27 2.05 -22.99
N HIS A 47 0.42 2.93 -23.99
CA HIS A 47 0.29 4.38 -23.86
C HIS A 47 -0.99 4.83 -23.13
N ALA A 48 -2.09 4.14 -23.36
CA ALA A 48 -3.36 4.43 -22.68
C ALA A 48 -3.31 4.25 -21.16
N VAL A 49 -2.43 3.39 -20.66
CA VAL A 49 -2.27 3.17 -19.21
C VAL A 49 -1.34 4.21 -18.61
N THR A 50 -0.30 4.63 -19.33
CA THR A 50 0.62 5.68 -18.88
C THR A 50 -0.05 7.06 -18.83
N GLU A 51 -0.99 7.34 -19.71
CA GLU A 51 -1.81 8.57 -19.63
C GLU A 51 -2.73 8.58 -18.40
N LEU A 52 -3.35 7.44 -18.09
CA LEU A 52 -4.22 7.30 -16.92
C LEU A 52 -3.46 7.24 -15.61
N PHE A 53 -2.23 6.73 -15.64
CA PHE A 53 -1.40 6.49 -14.48
C PHE A 53 0.04 6.99 -14.71
N PRO A 54 0.27 8.31 -14.62
CA PRO A 54 1.60 8.90 -14.75
C PRO A 54 2.59 8.31 -13.75
N THR A 55 3.86 8.29 -14.10
CA THR A 55 4.95 7.74 -13.28
C THR A 55 5.08 8.39 -11.91
N GLU A 56 4.71 9.65 -11.79
CA GLU A 56 4.71 10.41 -10.53
C GLU A 56 3.76 9.79 -9.49
N LEU A 57 2.65 9.18 -9.94
CA LEU A 57 1.72 8.48 -9.05
C LEU A 57 2.33 7.25 -8.39
N LEU A 58 3.34 6.63 -8.99
CA LEU A 58 4.04 5.49 -8.39
C LEU A 58 4.69 5.85 -7.06
N SER A 59 5.16 7.08 -6.90
CA SER A 59 5.71 7.56 -5.64
C SER A 59 4.65 7.58 -4.53
N ALA A 60 3.42 8.01 -4.85
CA ALA A 60 2.29 7.99 -3.92
C ALA A 60 1.83 6.56 -3.60
N VAL A 61 1.83 5.65 -4.60
CA VAL A 61 1.54 4.22 -4.40
C VAL A 61 2.62 3.57 -3.54
N ALA A 62 3.91 3.82 -3.81
CA ALA A 62 5.01 3.30 -3.02
C ALA A 62 4.95 3.79 -1.57
N ALA A 63 4.63 5.07 -1.36
CA ALA A 63 4.44 5.64 -0.01
C ALA A 63 3.32 4.93 0.77
N GLN A 64 2.36 4.29 0.09
CA GLN A 64 1.28 3.54 0.73
C GLN A 64 1.78 2.32 1.52
N PHE A 65 2.91 1.74 1.16
CA PHE A 65 3.55 0.68 1.94
C PHE A 65 4.05 1.18 3.30
N GLY A 66 4.45 2.45 3.38
CA GLY A 66 4.79 3.13 4.63
C GLY A 66 3.54 3.49 5.46
N GLY A 67 2.42 3.78 4.81
CA GLY A 67 1.15 4.07 5.44
C GLY A 67 0.30 5.07 4.67
N LEU A 68 -0.98 5.11 5.01
CA LEU A 68 -1.95 6.00 4.36
C LEU A 68 -1.57 7.48 4.49
N VAL A 69 -1.04 7.88 5.65
CA VAL A 69 -0.64 9.28 5.92
C VAL A 69 0.51 9.71 5.02
N GLN A 70 1.53 8.85 4.84
CA GLN A 70 2.65 9.15 3.95
C GLN A 70 2.19 9.25 2.49
N SER A 71 1.37 8.30 2.04
CA SER A 71 0.81 8.34 0.69
C SER A 71 -0.03 9.60 0.44
N SER A 72 -0.88 9.99 1.39
CA SER A 72 -1.69 11.20 1.26
C SER A 72 -0.83 12.48 1.26
N ALA A 73 0.25 12.53 2.03
CA ALA A 73 1.18 13.66 2.04
C ALA A 73 1.92 13.80 0.69
N VAL A 74 2.41 12.68 0.12
CA VAL A 74 3.04 12.68 -1.21
C VAL A 74 2.04 13.11 -2.28
N ALA A 75 0.83 12.55 -2.28
CA ALA A 75 -0.21 12.92 -3.22
C ALA A 75 -0.63 14.40 -3.12
N ALA A 76 -0.69 14.94 -1.89
CA ALA A 76 -0.99 16.36 -1.67
C ALA A 76 0.11 17.28 -2.22
N ASN A 77 1.37 16.91 -2.07
CA ASN A 77 2.51 17.66 -2.63
C ASN A 77 2.47 17.67 -4.17
N LEU A 78 2.29 16.50 -4.80
CA LEU A 78 2.18 16.39 -6.26
C LEU A 78 1.01 17.19 -6.82
N ARG A 79 -0.09 17.26 -6.07
CA ARG A 79 -1.23 18.10 -6.43
C ARG A 79 -0.92 19.59 -6.30
N ALA A 80 -0.23 20.00 -5.24
CA ALA A 80 0.14 21.40 -5.02
C ALA A 80 1.10 21.90 -6.11
N GLU A 81 1.93 21.03 -6.67
CA GLU A 81 2.81 21.27 -7.81
C GLU A 81 2.06 21.27 -9.15
N GLY A 82 0.76 20.92 -9.16
CA GLY A 82 -0.05 20.87 -10.39
C GLY A 82 0.26 19.70 -11.32
N VAL A 83 1.00 18.69 -10.82
CA VAL A 83 1.45 17.54 -11.61
C VAL A 83 0.32 16.53 -11.81
N ILE A 84 -0.59 16.41 -10.83
CA ILE A 84 -1.66 15.40 -10.84
C ILE A 84 -3.03 16.00 -10.52
N ASP A 85 -4.07 15.41 -11.10
CA ASP A 85 -5.47 15.75 -10.85
C ASP A 85 -6.08 14.93 -9.72
N ASN A 86 -7.24 15.37 -9.22
CA ASN A 86 -7.99 14.71 -8.14
C ASN A 86 -8.33 13.25 -8.45
N SER A 87 -8.71 12.98 -9.70
CA SER A 87 -9.05 11.63 -10.16
C SER A 87 -7.85 10.70 -10.14
N GLN A 88 -6.69 11.21 -10.52
CA GLN A 88 -5.41 10.50 -10.49
C GLN A 88 -4.95 10.21 -9.06
N ILE A 89 -5.14 11.18 -8.13
CA ILE A 89 -4.88 10.95 -6.70
C ILE A 89 -5.74 9.81 -6.17
N LEU A 90 -7.04 9.84 -6.48
CA LEU A 90 -7.97 8.81 -6.03
C LEU A 90 -7.56 7.44 -6.57
N LEU A 91 -7.19 7.39 -7.86
CA LEU A 91 -6.70 6.18 -8.51
C LEU A 91 -5.42 5.65 -7.82
N ALA A 92 -4.44 6.50 -7.56
CA ALA A 92 -3.21 6.12 -6.87
C ALA A 92 -3.48 5.57 -5.45
N MET A 93 -4.40 6.21 -4.72
CA MET A 93 -4.78 5.77 -3.38
C MET A 93 -5.49 4.41 -3.40
N LEU A 94 -6.33 4.15 -4.40
CA LEU A 94 -7.00 2.86 -4.57
C LEU A 94 -6.01 1.76 -4.98
N VAL A 95 -5.16 2.02 -5.98
CA VAL A 95 -4.13 1.07 -6.43
C VAL A 95 -3.16 0.77 -5.29
N GLY A 96 -2.66 1.80 -4.60
CA GLY A 96 -1.81 1.64 -3.44
C GLY A 96 -2.47 0.84 -2.31
N SER A 97 -3.78 1.02 -2.11
CA SER A 97 -4.56 0.23 -1.14
C SER A 97 -4.70 -1.23 -1.57
N ALA A 98 -4.94 -1.48 -2.86
CA ALA A 98 -5.03 -2.85 -3.39
C ALA A 98 -3.71 -3.62 -3.16
N LEU A 99 -2.58 -2.98 -3.44
CA LEU A 99 -1.25 -3.56 -3.28
C LEU A 99 -0.81 -3.63 -1.81
N GLY A 100 -1.06 -2.59 -1.02
CA GLY A 100 -0.60 -2.49 0.36
C GLY A 100 -1.43 -3.29 1.37
N ASN A 101 -2.72 -3.52 1.10
CA ASN A 101 -3.61 -4.22 2.03
C ASN A 101 -3.21 -5.68 2.33
N PRO A 102 -2.80 -6.52 1.35
CA PRO A 102 -2.34 -7.88 1.62
C PRO A 102 -1.15 -7.93 2.59
N PHE A 103 -0.17 -7.05 2.40
CA PHE A 103 1.00 -6.96 3.27
C PHE A 103 0.63 -6.54 4.69
N ARG A 104 -0.26 -5.55 4.82
CA ARG A 104 -0.78 -5.11 6.13
C ARG A 104 -1.57 -6.20 6.83
N ALA A 105 -2.32 -7.00 6.10
CA ALA A 105 -3.08 -8.10 6.67
C ALA A 105 -2.18 -9.21 7.21
N LEU A 106 -1.18 -9.62 6.44
CA LEU A 106 -0.20 -10.61 6.88
C LEU A 106 0.56 -10.14 8.11
N ARG A 107 0.95 -8.87 8.15
CA ARG A 107 1.75 -8.30 9.24
C ARG A 107 0.94 -8.05 10.51
N ARG A 108 -0.31 -7.60 10.41
CA ARG A 108 -1.12 -7.14 11.55
C ARG A 108 -2.29 -8.06 11.87
N ASN A 109 -3.09 -8.42 10.86
CA ASN A 109 -4.34 -9.13 11.10
C ASN A 109 -4.10 -10.62 11.34
N LEU A 110 -3.15 -11.24 10.61
CA LEU A 110 -2.87 -12.66 10.78
C LEU A 110 -2.33 -13.02 12.17
N PRO A 111 -1.32 -12.31 12.73
CA PRO A 111 -0.88 -12.59 14.10
C PRO A 111 -1.98 -12.40 15.15
N SER A 112 -2.84 -11.39 14.98
CA SER A 112 -3.96 -11.13 15.89
C SER A 112 -5.01 -12.24 15.81
N ALA A 113 -5.33 -12.73 14.61
CA ALA A 113 -6.26 -13.83 14.44
C ALA A 113 -5.70 -15.16 14.99
N LEU A 114 -4.41 -15.43 14.78
CA LEU A 114 -3.72 -16.62 15.31
C LEU A 114 -3.62 -16.64 16.84
N ALA A 115 -3.68 -15.48 17.49
CA ALA A 115 -3.73 -15.41 18.94
C ALA A 115 -5.06 -15.90 19.53
N ILE A 116 -6.14 -15.92 18.72
CA ILE A 116 -7.51 -16.22 19.17
C ILE A 116 -8.02 -17.54 18.56
N PHE A 117 -7.69 -17.79 17.30
CA PHE A 117 -8.24 -18.91 16.52
C PHE A 117 -7.16 -19.93 16.10
N PRO A 118 -7.52 -21.21 15.92
CA PRO A 118 -6.66 -22.19 15.26
C PRO A 118 -6.26 -21.72 13.84
N VAL A 119 -5.05 -22.13 13.41
CA VAL A 119 -4.43 -21.70 12.15
C VAL A 119 -5.38 -21.73 10.95
N PRO A 120 -6.12 -22.83 10.64
CA PRO A 120 -6.98 -22.88 9.46
C PRO A 120 -8.12 -21.87 9.52
N ILE A 121 -8.70 -21.64 10.71
CA ILE A 121 -9.79 -20.66 10.88
C ILE A 121 -9.24 -19.24 10.79
N ALA A 122 -8.11 -18.94 11.41
CA ALA A 122 -7.46 -17.63 11.34
C ALA A 122 -7.12 -17.24 9.89
N LEU A 123 -6.55 -18.18 9.12
CA LEU A 123 -6.25 -17.97 7.71
C LEU A 123 -7.52 -17.72 6.89
N SER A 124 -8.56 -18.54 7.08
CA SER A 124 -9.82 -18.41 6.35
C SER A 124 -10.46 -17.04 6.60
N ILE A 125 -10.50 -16.58 7.85
CA ILE A 125 -11.04 -15.26 8.21
C ILE A 125 -10.21 -14.14 7.57
N VAL A 126 -8.88 -14.17 7.71
CA VAL A 126 -8.00 -13.12 7.18
C VAL A 126 -8.06 -13.09 5.66
N LEU A 127 -8.01 -14.23 4.98
CA LEU A 127 -8.12 -14.31 3.53
C LEU A 127 -9.48 -13.86 3.03
N GLY A 128 -10.57 -14.25 3.67
CA GLY A 128 -11.93 -13.81 3.32
C GLY A 128 -12.09 -12.29 3.42
N MET A 129 -11.60 -11.69 4.52
CA MET A 129 -11.58 -10.23 4.68
C MET A 129 -10.74 -9.53 3.60
N GLN A 130 -9.59 -10.13 3.23
CA GLN A 130 -8.72 -9.54 2.22
C GLN A 130 -9.32 -9.63 0.82
N LEU A 131 -9.92 -10.76 0.50
CA LEU A 131 -10.60 -10.95 -0.77
C LEU A 131 -11.75 -9.94 -0.94
N SER A 132 -12.58 -9.77 0.09
CA SER A 132 -13.66 -8.78 0.07
C SER A 132 -13.14 -7.35 -0.13
N ARG A 133 -12.10 -6.96 0.60
CA ARG A 133 -11.47 -5.63 0.45
C ARG A 133 -10.88 -5.45 -0.95
N PHE A 134 -10.22 -6.48 -1.46
CA PHE A 134 -9.63 -6.43 -2.80
C PHE A 134 -10.69 -6.25 -3.88
N LEU A 135 -11.80 -6.99 -3.81
CA LEU A 135 -12.93 -6.86 -4.75
C LEU A 135 -13.56 -5.47 -4.70
N VAL A 136 -13.80 -4.93 -3.50
CA VAL A 136 -14.33 -3.56 -3.34
C VAL A 136 -13.35 -2.53 -3.91
N THR A 137 -12.04 -2.69 -3.68
CA THR A 137 -11.04 -1.78 -4.19
C THR A 137 -10.95 -1.86 -5.72
N LEU A 138 -11.02 -3.06 -6.31
CA LEU A 138 -11.07 -3.23 -7.77
C LEU A 138 -12.32 -2.59 -8.38
N ALA A 139 -13.48 -2.74 -7.76
CA ALA A 139 -14.69 -2.06 -8.19
C ALA A 139 -14.54 -0.53 -8.13
N GLY A 140 -13.89 -0.01 -7.08
CA GLY A 140 -13.56 1.40 -6.95
C GLY A 140 -12.62 1.89 -8.06
N ILE A 141 -11.56 1.13 -8.36
CA ILE A 141 -10.62 1.45 -9.47
C ILE A 141 -11.38 1.47 -10.80
N ALA A 142 -12.19 0.45 -11.08
CA ALA A 142 -12.98 0.41 -12.31
C ALA A 142 -13.94 1.60 -12.43
N GLY A 143 -14.58 2.00 -11.33
CA GLY A 143 -15.45 3.18 -11.28
C GLY A 143 -14.71 4.50 -11.56
N VAL A 144 -13.52 4.68 -10.98
CA VAL A 144 -12.69 5.88 -11.22
C VAL A 144 -12.20 5.92 -12.66
N VAL A 145 -11.69 4.81 -13.18
CA VAL A 145 -11.24 4.71 -14.59
C VAL A 145 -12.40 4.97 -15.54
N TRP A 146 -13.58 4.40 -15.29
CA TRP A 146 -14.79 4.70 -16.06
C TRP A 146 -15.13 6.19 -16.06
N MET A 147 -15.03 6.83 -14.89
CA MET A 147 -15.31 8.26 -14.74
C MET A 147 -14.30 9.11 -15.51
N MET A 148 -12.99 8.76 -15.43
CA MET A 148 -11.93 9.46 -16.18
C MET A 148 -12.08 9.35 -17.70
N LEU A 149 -12.56 8.20 -18.19
CA LEU A 149 -12.76 7.96 -19.63
C LEU A 149 -14.03 8.65 -20.19
N ASN A 150 -15.04 8.89 -19.35
CA ASN A 150 -16.33 9.44 -19.79
C ASN A 150 -16.57 10.90 -19.37
N THR A 151 -15.65 11.51 -18.62
CA THR A 151 -15.69 12.97 -18.33
C THR A 151 -14.80 13.69 -19.34
N PRO A 152 -15.39 14.56 -20.20
CA PRO A 152 -14.64 15.35 -21.15
C PRO A 152 -13.75 16.39 -20.49
#